data_6634a37948e3956d5c23bb2ec9360dc0
#
_entry.id   6634a37948e3956d5c23bb2ec9360dc0
#
_cell.length_a   1.000
_cell.length_b   1.000
_cell.length_c   1.000
_cell.angle_alpha   90.00
_cell.angle_beta   90.00
_cell.angle_gamma   90.00
#
_symmetry.space_group_name_H-M   'P 1'
#
loop_
_entity.id
_entity.type
_entity.pdbx_description
1 polymer ?
#
loop_
_entity_poly.entity_id
_entity_poly.type
_entity_poly.pdbx_seq_one_letter_code
_entity_poly.pdbx_strand_id
1 'polypeptide(L)'
;MRKSLMRMTLRQLRIFNEVCDLRSYSRAAEEMSLTQPAISLQMRQLEELVGQPLFEYVGKKLYMTEAAEALQLASRDIFGRLENLDMQLSDMQGSLQGQLKLAIESSAKYFVPHLFAAFKRQHPEVMLNLTVVNRAQVIRRLSDNRDDLVVMSMVPQDMGLEFLPFLNNPIVAIVRPDHPLCQLEKPALKDLEPYTLVIREPGSGTRKACEEYYKEKRIHFEHTLEVSSAEAQRECVVAGLGVALLTRHALSLELATGALVELPVAELPLYRSWCVVQGRDKRLSPVAHAFLAFIRTERAQISEIVARFDGRRRTL
;
A
#
# COMPACT_ATOMS: atom_id res chain seq x y z
N MET A 1 -19.54 -31.05 1.40
CA MET A 1 -18.61 -30.51 0.36
C MET A 1 -19.03 -31.07 -0.99
N ARG A 2 -19.27 -30.24 -2.02
CA ARG A 2 -19.62 -30.71 -3.36
C ARG A 2 -18.45 -31.49 -3.94
N LYS A 3 -18.64 -32.80 -4.26
CA LYS A 3 -17.60 -33.66 -4.84
C LYS A 3 -17.04 -33.10 -6.18
N SER A 4 -17.79 -32.23 -6.85
CA SER A 4 -17.38 -31.57 -8.10
C SER A 4 -16.19 -30.62 -7.92
N LEU A 5 -16.15 -29.83 -6.83
CA LEU A 5 -15.07 -28.89 -6.58
C LEU A 5 -13.69 -29.57 -6.40
N MET A 6 -13.67 -30.83 -5.89
CA MET A 6 -12.43 -31.61 -5.75
C MET A 6 -11.84 -32.08 -7.07
N ARG A 7 -12.55 -31.90 -8.19
CA ARG A 7 -12.08 -32.27 -9.53
C ARG A 7 -11.41 -31.10 -10.25
N MET A 8 -11.45 -29.90 -9.65
CA MET A 8 -10.73 -28.75 -10.19
C MET A 8 -9.23 -29.00 -10.15
N THR A 9 -8.54 -28.58 -11.20
CA THR A 9 -7.09 -28.69 -11.29
C THR A 9 -6.42 -27.34 -10.99
N LEU A 10 -5.19 -27.37 -10.48
CA LEU A 10 -4.38 -26.17 -10.29
C LEU A 10 -4.17 -25.42 -11.61
N ARG A 11 -4.08 -26.14 -12.73
CA ARG A 11 -3.97 -25.53 -14.06
C ARG A 11 -5.22 -24.71 -14.41
N GLN A 12 -6.41 -25.23 -14.13
CA GLN A 12 -7.66 -24.50 -14.35
C GLN A 12 -7.74 -23.25 -13.48
N LEU A 13 -7.38 -23.35 -12.20
CA LEU A 13 -7.34 -22.21 -11.30
C LEU A 13 -6.33 -21.15 -11.73
N ARG A 14 -5.16 -21.56 -12.26
CA ARG A 14 -4.17 -20.61 -12.79
C ARG A 14 -4.70 -19.85 -14.01
N ILE A 15 -5.30 -20.57 -14.96
CA ILE A 15 -5.95 -19.96 -16.13
C ILE A 15 -7.06 -19.01 -15.70
N PHE A 16 -7.89 -19.42 -14.76
CA PHE A 16 -8.97 -18.62 -14.21
C PHE A 16 -8.46 -17.31 -13.58
N ASN A 17 -7.42 -17.36 -12.74
CA ASN A 17 -6.82 -16.18 -12.14
C ASN A 17 -6.32 -15.20 -13.21
N GLU A 18 -5.68 -15.71 -14.27
CA GLU A 18 -5.18 -14.88 -15.38
C GLU A 18 -6.33 -14.16 -16.11
N VAL A 19 -7.44 -14.87 -16.38
CA VAL A 19 -8.64 -14.27 -16.96
C VAL A 19 -9.23 -13.21 -16.02
N CYS A 20 -9.26 -13.46 -14.71
CA CYS A 20 -9.74 -12.50 -13.73
C CYS A 20 -8.91 -11.20 -13.71
N ASP A 21 -7.59 -11.32 -13.76
CA ASP A 21 -6.68 -10.18 -13.67
C ASP A 21 -6.67 -9.35 -14.97
N LEU A 22 -6.71 -10.00 -16.14
CA LEU A 22 -6.69 -9.34 -17.44
C LEU A 22 -8.08 -8.94 -17.96
N ARG A 23 -9.17 -9.48 -17.40
CA ARG A 23 -10.55 -9.27 -17.86
C ARG A 23 -10.72 -9.52 -19.37
N SER A 24 -10.00 -10.50 -19.91
CA SER A 24 -9.99 -10.84 -21.34
C SER A 24 -9.47 -12.25 -21.56
N TYR A 25 -10.27 -13.07 -22.24
CA TYR A 25 -9.85 -14.42 -22.66
C TYR A 25 -8.70 -14.38 -23.69
N SER A 26 -8.71 -13.43 -24.60
CA SER A 26 -7.66 -13.31 -25.63
C SER A 26 -6.32 -12.90 -25.01
N ARG A 27 -6.31 -11.90 -24.14
CA ARG A 27 -5.09 -11.47 -23.45
C ARG A 27 -4.55 -12.54 -22.52
N ALA A 28 -5.42 -13.27 -21.80
CA ALA A 28 -5.00 -14.38 -20.98
C ALA A 28 -4.40 -15.53 -21.83
N ALA A 29 -4.92 -15.76 -23.03
CA ALA A 29 -4.37 -16.73 -23.96
C ALA A 29 -2.96 -16.34 -24.44
N GLU A 30 -2.76 -15.08 -24.80
CA GLU A 30 -1.45 -14.53 -25.20
C GLU A 30 -0.44 -14.67 -24.05
N GLU A 31 -0.78 -14.22 -22.83
CA GLU A 31 0.11 -14.27 -21.67
C GLU A 31 0.50 -15.69 -21.29
N MET A 32 -0.43 -16.63 -21.41
CA MET A 32 -0.19 -18.05 -21.08
C MET A 32 0.35 -18.89 -22.25
N SER A 33 0.61 -18.30 -23.41
CA SER A 33 1.02 -18.99 -24.63
C SER A 33 0.03 -20.13 -25.01
N LEU A 34 -1.27 -19.84 -24.88
CA LEU A 34 -2.37 -20.73 -25.25
C LEU A 34 -3.23 -20.10 -26.35
N THR A 35 -4.15 -20.88 -26.91
CA THR A 35 -5.17 -20.35 -27.81
C THR A 35 -6.41 -19.88 -27.04
N GLN A 36 -7.09 -18.83 -27.53
CA GLN A 36 -8.33 -18.34 -26.90
C GLN A 36 -9.42 -19.44 -26.79
N PRO A 37 -9.63 -20.34 -27.80
CA PRO A 37 -10.56 -21.46 -27.65
C PRO A 37 -10.18 -22.41 -26.50
N ALA A 38 -8.88 -22.64 -26.28
CA ALA A 38 -8.42 -23.50 -25.16
C ALA A 38 -8.74 -22.86 -23.80
N ILE A 39 -8.51 -21.54 -23.64
CA ILE A 39 -8.90 -20.80 -22.43
C ILE A 39 -10.42 -20.87 -22.23
N SER A 40 -11.21 -20.61 -23.27
CA SER A 40 -12.68 -20.67 -23.19
C SER A 40 -13.19 -22.04 -22.77
N LEU A 41 -12.59 -23.12 -23.32
CA LEU A 41 -12.95 -24.48 -22.95
C LEU A 41 -12.64 -24.75 -21.45
N GLN A 42 -11.47 -24.35 -20.97
CA GLN A 42 -11.08 -24.52 -19.56
C GLN A 42 -12.01 -23.74 -18.63
N MET A 43 -12.41 -22.52 -18.98
CA MET A 43 -13.34 -21.73 -18.19
C MET A 43 -14.74 -22.37 -18.15
N ARG A 44 -15.26 -22.84 -19.29
CA ARG A 44 -16.53 -23.57 -19.33
C ARG A 44 -16.53 -24.82 -18.47
N GLN A 45 -15.46 -25.63 -18.53
CA GLN A 45 -15.31 -26.81 -17.67
C GLN A 45 -15.24 -26.44 -16.19
N LEU A 46 -14.59 -25.32 -15.85
CA LEU A 46 -14.53 -24.83 -14.49
C LEU A 46 -15.91 -24.37 -14.01
N GLU A 47 -16.68 -23.65 -14.82
CA GLU A 47 -18.06 -23.24 -14.55
C GLU A 47 -18.98 -24.46 -14.30
N GLU A 48 -18.82 -25.52 -15.08
CA GLU A 48 -19.55 -26.78 -14.88
C GLU A 48 -19.21 -27.43 -13.50
N LEU A 49 -17.93 -27.39 -13.09
CA LEU A 49 -17.52 -27.90 -11.78
C LEU A 49 -18.03 -27.04 -10.61
N VAL A 50 -18.04 -25.71 -10.78
CA VAL A 50 -18.57 -24.75 -9.80
C VAL A 50 -20.09 -24.77 -9.79
N GLY A 51 -20.72 -25.06 -10.93
CA GLY A 51 -22.17 -25.08 -11.10
C GLY A 51 -22.81 -23.72 -11.22
N GLN A 52 -22.02 -22.69 -11.53
CA GLN A 52 -22.44 -21.31 -11.74
C GLN A 52 -21.53 -20.64 -12.78
N PRO A 53 -22.03 -19.66 -13.55
CA PRO A 53 -21.19 -18.85 -14.42
C PRO A 53 -20.19 -18.06 -13.58
N LEU A 54 -18.95 -17.96 -14.07
CA LEU A 54 -17.89 -17.19 -13.44
C LEU A 54 -17.72 -15.82 -14.11
N PHE A 55 -18.08 -15.74 -15.37
CA PHE A 55 -17.95 -14.49 -16.14
C PHE A 55 -19.22 -14.17 -16.89
N GLU A 56 -19.47 -12.89 -17.06
CA GLU A 56 -20.55 -12.36 -17.88
C GLU A 56 -20.06 -11.22 -18.78
N TYR A 57 -20.66 -11.12 -19.96
CA TYR A 57 -20.42 -10.00 -20.87
C TYR A 57 -21.50 -8.95 -20.72
N VAL A 58 -21.08 -7.72 -20.37
CA VAL A 58 -21.95 -6.55 -20.45
C VAL A 58 -21.42 -5.66 -21.58
N GLY A 59 -22.13 -5.65 -22.69
CA GLY A 59 -21.63 -5.10 -23.95
C GLY A 59 -20.41 -5.88 -24.45
N LYS A 60 -19.26 -5.21 -24.60
CA LYS A 60 -17.99 -5.83 -25.05
C LYS A 60 -17.00 -6.07 -23.91
N LYS A 61 -17.40 -5.87 -22.66
CA LYS A 61 -16.52 -6.00 -21.49
C LYS A 61 -16.85 -7.26 -20.70
N LEU A 62 -15.82 -7.94 -20.26
CA LEU A 62 -15.90 -9.12 -19.41
C LEU A 62 -15.93 -8.71 -17.93
N TYR A 63 -16.96 -9.16 -17.21
CA TYR A 63 -17.13 -8.94 -15.77
C TYR A 63 -17.09 -10.27 -15.02
N MET A 64 -16.60 -10.23 -13.81
CA MET A 64 -16.67 -11.36 -12.88
C MET A 64 -18.03 -11.38 -12.19
N THR A 65 -18.55 -12.58 -11.97
CA THR A 65 -19.71 -12.81 -11.09
C THR A 65 -19.23 -12.88 -9.62
N GLU A 66 -20.17 -12.83 -8.69
CA GLU A 66 -19.90 -13.06 -7.27
C GLU A 66 -19.24 -14.44 -7.02
N ALA A 67 -19.66 -15.46 -7.77
CA ALA A 67 -19.04 -16.79 -7.72
C ALA A 67 -17.56 -16.77 -8.17
N ALA A 68 -17.22 -15.94 -9.17
CA ALA A 68 -15.85 -15.77 -9.61
C ALA A 68 -15.02 -15.04 -8.55
N GLU A 69 -15.56 -14.00 -7.91
CA GLU A 69 -14.85 -13.28 -6.84
C GLU A 69 -14.53 -14.21 -5.67
N ALA A 70 -15.50 -15.02 -5.23
CA ALA A 70 -15.30 -16.01 -4.18
C ALA A 70 -14.27 -17.09 -4.57
N LEU A 71 -14.33 -17.58 -5.83
CA LEU A 71 -13.38 -18.57 -6.32
C LEU A 71 -11.98 -17.97 -6.47
N GLN A 72 -11.85 -16.71 -6.89
CA GLN A 72 -10.56 -16.03 -7.03
C GLN A 72 -9.86 -15.88 -5.68
N LEU A 73 -10.60 -15.51 -4.63
CA LEU A 73 -10.06 -15.42 -3.28
C LEU A 73 -9.54 -16.79 -2.81
N ALA A 74 -10.36 -17.85 -2.94
CA ALA A 74 -9.97 -19.21 -2.57
C ALA A 74 -8.78 -19.70 -3.39
N SER A 75 -8.74 -19.40 -4.69
CA SER A 75 -7.64 -19.76 -5.58
C SER A 75 -6.32 -19.11 -5.17
N ARG A 76 -6.33 -17.83 -4.81
CA ARG A 76 -5.15 -17.12 -4.31
C ARG A 76 -4.63 -17.75 -3.02
N ASP A 77 -5.51 -18.15 -2.12
CA ASP A 77 -5.11 -18.85 -0.88
C ASP A 77 -4.45 -20.20 -1.18
N ILE A 78 -4.96 -20.97 -2.14
CA ILE A 78 -4.37 -22.25 -2.56
C ILE A 78 -2.95 -22.01 -3.11
N PHE A 79 -2.77 -21.10 -4.06
CA PHE A 79 -1.46 -20.81 -4.63
C PHE A 79 -0.48 -20.23 -3.60
N GLY A 80 -0.94 -19.34 -2.72
CA GLY A 80 -0.11 -18.82 -1.63
C GLY A 80 0.37 -19.92 -0.67
N ARG A 81 -0.45 -20.96 -0.42
CA ARG A 81 -0.02 -22.11 0.38
C ARG A 81 1.02 -22.97 -0.32
N LEU A 82 0.92 -23.13 -1.65
CA LEU A 82 1.94 -23.86 -2.44
C LEU A 82 3.26 -23.08 -2.49
N GLU A 83 3.21 -21.76 -2.72
CA GLU A 83 4.38 -20.89 -2.65
C GLU A 83 5.05 -20.97 -1.25
N ASN A 84 4.26 -20.94 -0.19
CA ASN A 84 4.77 -21.05 1.18
C ASN A 84 5.41 -22.44 1.46
N LEU A 85 4.85 -23.51 0.92
CA LEU A 85 5.44 -24.84 1.04
C LEU A 85 6.81 -24.91 0.35
N ASP A 86 6.91 -24.37 -0.87
CA ASP A 86 8.18 -24.32 -1.61
C ASP A 86 9.25 -23.55 -0.82
N MET A 87 8.89 -22.38 -0.24
CA MET A 87 9.78 -21.61 0.63
C MET A 87 10.19 -22.37 1.89
N GLN A 88 9.26 -23.13 2.53
CA GLN A 88 9.57 -23.94 3.72
C GLN A 88 10.55 -25.05 3.38
N LEU A 89 10.38 -25.71 2.24
CA LEU A 89 11.30 -26.77 1.79
C LEU A 89 12.70 -26.20 1.52
N SER A 90 12.79 -24.99 0.96
CA SER A 90 14.06 -24.29 0.74
C SER A 90 14.72 -23.85 2.05
N ASP A 91 13.96 -23.35 3.01
CA ASP A 91 14.45 -22.92 4.34
C ASP A 91 15.01 -24.10 5.13
N MET A 92 14.40 -25.29 5.03
CA MET A 92 14.94 -26.54 5.61
C MET A 92 16.32 -26.92 5.07
N GLN A 93 16.71 -26.38 3.91
CA GLN A 93 18.05 -26.57 3.31
C GLN A 93 19.05 -25.47 3.76
N GLY A 94 18.63 -24.56 4.66
CA GLY A 94 19.49 -23.54 5.25
C GLY A 94 19.62 -22.25 4.41
N SER A 95 18.76 -22.06 3.41
CA SER A 95 18.75 -20.84 2.60
C SER A 95 17.34 -20.22 2.58
N LEU A 96 17.21 -19.02 3.17
CA LEU A 96 15.96 -18.26 3.07
C LEU A 96 15.81 -17.72 1.64
N GLN A 97 14.99 -18.39 0.85
CA GLN A 97 14.70 -18.05 -0.54
C GLN A 97 13.21 -17.84 -0.75
N GLY A 98 12.86 -17.17 -1.84
CA GLY A 98 11.50 -16.93 -2.24
C GLY A 98 11.18 -15.46 -2.41
N GLN A 99 9.89 -15.12 -2.50
CA GLN A 99 9.42 -13.77 -2.77
C GLN A 99 8.69 -13.19 -1.57
N LEU A 100 8.97 -11.92 -1.25
CA LEU A 100 8.16 -11.09 -0.36
C LEU A 100 7.30 -10.15 -1.20
N LYS A 101 5.98 -10.30 -1.13
CA LYS A 101 5.00 -9.41 -1.74
C LYS A 101 4.55 -8.39 -0.70
N LEU A 102 4.95 -7.14 -0.82
CA LEU A 102 4.60 -6.05 0.09
C LEU A 102 3.82 -4.97 -0.64
N ALA A 103 2.60 -4.67 -0.18
CA ALA A 103 1.91 -3.46 -0.60
C ALA A 103 2.09 -2.35 0.42
N ILE A 104 2.20 -1.11 -0.05
CA ILE A 104 2.39 0.04 0.84
C ILE A 104 1.49 1.20 0.45
N GLU A 105 1.06 1.97 1.45
CA GLU A 105 0.48 3.29 1.19
C GLU A 105 1.48 4.18 0.48
N SER A 106 1.01 4.96 -0.48
CA SER A 106 1.84 5.81 -1.34
C SER A 106 2.80 6.72 -0.58
N SER A 107 2.46 7.15 0.63
CA SER A 107 3.34 7.97 1.47
C SER A 107 4.45 7.17 2.18
N ALA A 108 4.40 5.83 2.18
CA ALA A 108 5.46 4.99 2.71
C ALA A 108 6.62 4.75 1.73
N LYS A 109 6.46 5.11 0.45
CA LYS A 109 7.50 4.93 -0.59
C LYS A 109 8.78 5.70 -0.32
N TYR A 110 8.74 6.71 0.52
CA TYR A 110 9.91 7.53 0.85
C TYR A 110 10.88 6.85 1.82
N PHE A 111 10.45 5.78 2.52
CA PHE A 111 11.32 5.08 3.46
C PHE A 111 11.35 3.55 3.26
N VAL A 112 10.27 2.91 2.80
CA VAL A 112 10.22 1.43 2.64
C VAL A 112 11.31 0.88 1.72
N PRO A 113 11.70 1.52 0.58
CA PRO A 113 12.82 1.05 -0.23
C PRO A 113 14.14 0.94 0.54
N HIS A 114 14.38 1.81 1.54
CA HIS A 114 15.57 1.75 2.40
C HIS A 114 15.51 0.56 3.36
N LEU A 115 14.32 0.21 3.86
CA LEU A 115 14.12 -1.00 4.66
C LEU A 115 14.35 -2.25 3.81
N PHE A 116 13.86 -2.26 2.58
CA PHE A 116 14.09 -3.33 1.62
C PHE A 116 15.58 -3.51 1.33
N ALA A 117 16.32 -2.43 1.11
CA ALA A 117 17.76 -2.49 0.89
C ALA A 117 18.50 -3.06 2.12
N ALA A 118 18.07 -2.72 3.35
CA ALA A 118 18.65 -3.27 4.57
C ALA A 118 18.31 -4.77 4.74
N PHE A 119 17.08 -5.15 4.52
CA PHE A 119 16.64 -6.55 4.58
C PHE A 119 17.33 -7.41 3.50
N LYS A 120 17.44 -6.92 2.27
CA LYS A 120 18.11 -7.62 1.15
C LYS A 120 19.59 -7.88 1.42
N ARG A 121 20.29 -7.01 2.19
CA ARG A 121 21.69 -7.26 2.59
C ARG A 121 21.81 -8.46 3.53
N GLN A 122 20.81 -8.68 4.39
CA GLN A 122 20.79 -9.83 5.30
C GLN A 122 20.33 -11.12 4.59
N HIS A 123 19.47 -10.97 3.57
CA HIS A 123 18.83 -12.08 2.85
C HIS A 123 18.96 -11.89 1.32
N PRO A 124 20.15 -12.08 0.73
CA PRO A 124 20.43 -11.74 -0.67
C PRO A 124 19.60 -12.57 -1.68
N GLU A 125 19.18 -13.77 -1.32
CA GLU A 125 18.40 -14.66 -2.21
C GLU A 125 16.90 -14.32 -2.25
N VAL A 126 16.41 -13.47 -1.33
CA VAL A 126 15.00 -13.08 -1.30
C VAL A 126 14.67 -12.12 -2.44
N MET A 127 13.64 -12.42 -3.20
CA MET A 127 13.06 -11.49 -4.18
C MET A 127 12.06 -10.56 -3.50
N LEU A 128 12.15 -9.26 -3.79
CA LEU A 128 11.29 -8.24 -3.20
C LEU A 128 10.33 -7.69 -4.27
N ASN A 129 9.03 -7.77 -4.00
CA ASN A 129 7.99 -7.19 -4.84
C ASN A 129 7.27 -6.10 -4.05
N LEU A 130 7.31 -4.86 -4.56
CA LEU A 130 6.74 -3.69 -3.92
C LEU A 130 5.59 -3.13 -4.76
N THR A 131 4.39 -3.12 -4.19
CA THR A 131 3.23 -2.45 -4.77
C THR A 131 2.93 -1.17 -4.01
N VAL A 132 2.94 -0.03 -4.71
CA VAL A 132 2.67 1.29 -4.14
C VAL A 132 1.29 1.75 -4.59
N VAL A 133 0.36 1.93 -3.65
CA VAL A 133 -1.02 2.32 -3.92
C VAL A 133 -1.56 3.22 -2.80
N ASN A 134 -2.77 3.80 -2.94
CA ASN A 134 -3.34 4.56 -1.83
C ASN A 134 -3.96 3.65 -0.76
N ARG A 135 -4.31 4.22 0.41
CA ARG A 135 -4.84 3.45 1.55
C ARG A 135 -6.08 2.62 1.20
N ALA A 136 -7.02 3.16 0.44
CA ALA A 136 -8.23 2.42 0.06
C ALA A 136 -7.89 1.18 -0.79
N GLN A 137 -6.91 1.29 -1.68
CA GLN A 137 -6.43 0.17 -2.48
C GLN A 137 -5.61 -0.83 -1.65
N VAL A 138 -4.82 -0.37 -0.66
CA VAL A 138 -4.14 -1.27 0.31
C VAL A 138 -5.16 -2.12 1.04
N ILE A 139 -6.26 -1.52 1.53
CA ILE A 139 -7.33 -2.23 2.24
C ILE A 139 -7.96 -3.30 1.33
N ARG A 140 -8.27 -2.97 0.08
CA ARG A 140 -8.81 -3.94 -0.89
C ARG A 140 -7.83 -5.09 -1.12
N ARG A 141 -6.54 -4.80 -1.27
CA ARG A 141 -5.51 -5.82 -1.45
C ARG A 141 -5.38 -6.76 -0.24
N LEU A 142 -5.52 -6.21 0.98
CA LEU A 142 -5.61 -7.01 2.22
C LEU A 142 -6.82 -7.96 2.18
N SER A 143 -8.01 -7.44 1.86
CA SER A 143 -9.25 -8.24 1.76
C SER A 143 -9.13 -9.32 0.68
N ASP A 144 -8.45 -9.01 -0.44
CA ASP A 144 -8.22 -9.92 -1.57
C ASP A 144 -7.05 -10.89 -1.34
N ASN A 145 -6.37 -10.83 -0.18
CA ASN A 145 -5.17 -11.62 0.14
C ASN A 145 -4.09 -11.61 -0.95
N ARG A 146 -3.81 -10.42 -1.52
CA ARG A 146 -2.88 -10.26 -2.66
C ARG A 146 -1.41 -10.19 -2.26
N ASP A 147 -1.11 -9.74 -1.04
CA ASP A 147 0.23 -9.46 -0.56
C ASP A 147 0.53 -10.25 0.71
N ASP A 148 1.78 -10.53 0.98
CA ASP A 148 2.19 -11.20 2.23
C ASP A 148 1.94 -10.30 3.44
N LEU A 149 2.36 -9.06 3.31
CA LEU A 149 2.24 -8.01 4.31
C LEU A 149 1.87 -6.70 3.64
N VAL A 150 1.34 -5.76 4.41
CA VAL A 150 1.18 -4.39 3.94
C VAL A 150 1.77 -3.39 4.94
N VAL A 151 2.21 -2.22 4.45
CA VAL A 151 2.60 -1.09 5.28
C VAL A 151 1.58 0.03 5.10
N MET A 152 0.93 0.39 6.19
CA MET A 152 -0.08 1.44 6.20
C MET A 152 -0.12 2.19 7.53
N SER A 153 -0.69 3.37 7.51
CA SER A 153 -1.13 4.11 8.70
C SER A 153 -2.64 3.95 8.88
N MET A 154 -3.17 4.33 10.05
CA MET A 154 -4.62 4.28 10.34
C MET A 154 -5.26 2.94 9.98
N VAL A 155 -4.76 1.87 10.61
CA VAL A 155 -5.23 0.50 10.41
C VAL A 155 -6.73 0.40 10.76
N PRO A 156 -7.58 -0.19 9.87
CA PRO A 156 -8.98 -0.44 10.18
C PRO A 156 -9.15 -1.36 11.40
N GLN A 157 -10.10 -1.05 12.29
CA GLN A 157 -10.31 -1.81 13.52
C GLN A 157 -11.30 -2.99 13.33
N ASP A 158 -12.09 -2.95 12.28
CA ASP A 158 -13.22 -3.84 11.99
C ASP A 158 -12.90 -5.02 11.06
N MET A 159 -11.64 -5.17 10.64
CA MET A 159 -11.25 -6.16 9.62
C MET A 159 -10.52 -7.40 10.15
N GLY A 160 -10.44 -7.60 11.48
CA GLY A 160 -9.71 -8.75 12.03
C GLY A 160 -8.23 -8.77 11.62
N LEU A 161 -7.55 -7.63 11.70
CA LEU A 161 -6.16 -7.46 11.32
C LEU A 161 -5.23 -7.56 12.53
N GLU A 162 -4.02 -8.07 12.29
CA GLU A 162 -2.88 -7.94 13.19
C GLU A 162 -1.92 -6.88 12.65
N PHE A 163 -1.40 -6.04 13.53
CA PHE A 163 -0.49 -5.00 13.11
C PHE A 163 0.61 -4.72 14.13
N LEU A 164 1.78 -4.34 13.61
CA LEU A 164 2.96 -3.96 14.37
C LEU A 164 3.32 -2.51 14.04
N PRO A 165 3.10 -1.54 14.97
CA PRO A 165 3.62 -0.18 14.80
C PRO A 165 5.15 -0.19 14.88
N PHE A 166 5.83 0.45 13.91
CA PHE A 166 7.30 0.41 13.87
C PHE A 166 7.97 1.76 13.63
N LEU A 167 7.28 2.74 13.05
CA LEU A 167 7.83 4.05 12.73
C LEU A 167 6.79 5.15 12.97
N ASN A 168 7.22 6.28 13.53
CA ASN A 168 6.37 7.47 13.64
C ASN A 168 6.11 8.09 12.27
N ASN A 169 4.90 8.57 12.08
CA ASN A 169 4.46 9.29 10.88
C ASN A 169 3.99 10.70 11.26
N PRO A 170 4.91 11.67 11.42
CA PRO A 170 4.54 13.05 11.66
C PRO A 170 3.96 13.68 10.39
N ILE A 171 2.75 14.24 10.49
CA ILE A 171 2.13 15.06 9.45
C ILE A 171 2.32 16.51 9.85
N VAL A 172 2.89 17.32 8.96
CA VAL A 172 3.30 18.69 9.17
C VAL A 172 2.68 19.64 8.14
N ALA A 173 2.54 20.90 8.49
CA ALA A 173 2.12 21.94 7.55
C ALA A 173 3.33 22.49 6.80
N ILE A 174 3.17 22.70 5.50
CA ILE A 174 4.21 23.28 4.63
C ILE A 174 3.69 24.43 3.81
N VAL A 175 4.60 25.37 3.56
CA VAL A 175 4.39 26.54 2.70
C VAL A 175 5.68 26.89 1.96
N ARG A 176 5.58 27.81 1.01
CA ARG A 176 6.76 28.47 0.43
C ARG A 176 7.47 29.35 1.47
N PRO A 177 8.79 29.60 1.33
CA PRO A 177 9.55 30.43 2.27
C PRO A 177 9.06 31.90 2.34
N ASP A 178 8.47 32.42 1.26
CA ASP A 178 7.94 33.80 1.17
C ASP A 178 6.46 33.92 1.61
N HIS A 179 5.87 32.83 2.12
CA HIS A 179 4.48 32.81 2.54
C HIS A 179 4.26 33.67 3.80
N PRO A 180 3.17 34.45 3.89
CA PRO A 180 2.92 35.34 5.04
C PRO A 180 2.91 34.64 6.40
N LEU A 181 2.49 33.37 6.47
CA LEU A 181 2.51 32.56 7.68
C LEU A 181 3.92 32.33 8.24
N CYS A 182 4.97 32.48 7.45
CA CYS A 182 6.36 32.40 7.92
C CYS A 182 6.77 33.60 8.81
N GLN A 183 6.00 34.67 8.81
CA GLN A 183 6.24 35.82 9.67
C GLN A 183 5.68 35.63 11.09
N LEU A 184 4.83 34.62 11.29
CA LEU A 184 4.28 34.28 12.60
C LEU A 184 5.25 33.36 13.33
N GLU A 185 5.61 33.68 14.56
CA GLU A 185 6.50 32.90 15.39
C GLU A 185 5.91 31.51 15.68
N LYS A 186 4.61 31.43 15.94
CA LYS A 186 3.88 30.20 16.23
C LYS A 186 2.44 30.27 15.69
N PRO A 187 2.25 30.06 14.41
CA PRO A 187 0.89 30.05 13.83
C PRO A 187 0.03 28.95 14.45
N ALA A 188 -1.27 29.21 14.59
CA ALA A 188 -2.26 28.21 14.95
C ALA A 188 -2.77 27.52 13.68
N LEU A 189 -3.35 26.32 13.83
CA LEU A 189 -3.95 25.61 12.70
C LEU A 189 -5.06 26.43 12.02
N LYS A 190 -5.77 27.26 12.78
CA LYS A 190 -6.80 28.18 12.29
C LYS A 190 -6.26 29.26 11.37
N ASP A 191 -5.01 29.67 11.52
CA ASP A 191 -4.40 30.70 10.67
C ASP A 191 -4.19 30.22 9.23
N LEU A 192 -4.32 28.91 8.98
CA LEU A 192 -4.27 28.32 7.65
C LEU A 192 -5.61 28.41 6.89
N GLU A 193 -6.75 28.59 7.58
CA GLU A 193 -8.10 28.55 6.98
C GLU A 193 -8.29 29.56 5.81
N PRO A 194 -7.72 30.81 5.84
CA PRO A 194 -7.89 31.75 4.75
C PRO A 194 -7.19 31.35 3.44
N TYR A 195 -6.31 30.36 3.48
CA TYR A 195 -5.51 29.94 2.32
C TYR A 195 -6.09 28.71 1.66
N THR A 196 -5.84 28.54 0.36
CA THR A 196 -6.20 27.30 -0.34
C THR A 196 -5.45 26.12 0.24
N LEU A 197 -6.18 25.12 0.72
CA LEU A 197 -5.58 23.87 1.19
C LEU A 197 -5.41 22.92 0.01
N VAL A 198 -4.17 22.56 -0.29
CA VAL A 198 -3.87 21.51 -1.28
C VAL A 198 -4.05 20.15 -0.60
N ILE A 199 -5.02 19.37 -1.06
CA ILE A 199 -5.41 18.08 -0.47
C ILE A 199 -5.12 16.92 -1.41
N ARG A 200 -4.98 15.73 -0.85
CA ARG A 200 -4.85 14.47 -1.59
C ARG A 200 -6.22 13.99 -2.10
N GLU A 201 -6.16 13.03 -3.02
CA GLU A 201 -7.32 12.33 -3.56
C GLU A 201 -8.12 11.58 -2.49
N PRO A 202 -9.42 11.30 -2.71
CA PRO A 202 -10.21 10.39 -1.87
C PRO A 202 -9.54 9.00 -1.78
N GLY A 203 -9.52 8.44 -0.56
CA GLY A 203 -8.85 7.16 -0.30
C GLY A 203 -7.38 7.28 0.11
N SER A 204 -6.79 8.48 0.12
CA SER A 204 -5.48 8.74 0.72
C SER A 204 -5.53 8.63 2.24
N GLY A 205 -4.55 7.94 2.84
CA GLY A 205 -4.42 7.85 4.30
C GLY A 205 -4.08 9.19 4.96
N THR A 206 -3.22 9.99 4.31
CA THR A 206 -2.87 11.34 4.80
C THR A 206 -4.09 12.25 4.79
N ARG A 207 -4.87 12.27 3.70
CA ARG A 207 -6.13 13.04 3.63
C ARG A 207 -7.07 12.64 4.76
N LYS A 208 -7.34 11.34 4.94
CA LYS A 208 -8.21 10.85 6.01
C LYS A 208 -7.74 11.32 7.40
N ALA A 209 -6.43 11.22 7.68
CA ALA A 209 -5.87 11.66 8.96
C ALA A 209 -6.07 13.16 9.20
N CYS A 210 -5.88 13.98 8.15
CA CYS A 210 -6.08 15.42 8.22
C CYS A 210 -7.55 15.78 8.38
N GLU A 211 -8.46 15.19 7.61
CA GLU A 211 -9.91 15.46 7.69
C GLU A 211 -10.48 15.11 9.07
N GLU A 212 -10.08 13.97 9.66
CA GLU A 212 -10.47 13.61 11.03
C GLU A 212 -9.95 14.64 12.04
N TYR A 213 -8.71 15.10 11.86
CA TYR A 213 -8.09 16.11 12.74
C TYR A 213 -8.74 17.49 12.60
N TYR A 214 -9.04 17.93 11.38
CA TYR A 214 -9.75 19.20 11.16
C TYR A 214 -11.14 19.18 11.82
N LYS A 215 -11.85 18.06 11.67
CA LYS A 215 -13.16 17.88 12.33
C LYS A 215 -13.05 17.95 13.85
N GLU A 216 -12.04 17.29 14.44
CA GLU A 216 -11.77 17.36 15.89
C GLU A 216 -11.47 18.79 16.36
N LYS A 217 -10.64 19.52 15.61
CA LYS A 217 -10.24 20.91 15.92
C LYS A 217 -11.24 21.96 15.46
N ARG A 218 -12.32 21.57 14.78
CA ARG A 218 -13.34 22.48 14.20
C ARG A 218 -12.73 23.47 13.22
N ILE A 219 -11.79 23.00 12.40
CA ILE A 219 -11.13 23.76 11.34
C ILE A 219 -11.86 23.53 10.02
N HIS A 220 -12.08 24.61 9.27
CA HIS A 220 -12.78 24.58 8.00
C HIS A 220 -12.03 25.37 6.92
N PHE A 221 -11.72 24.71 5.81
CA PHE A 221 -11.12 25.35 4.64
C PHE A 221 -12.19 25.61 3.59
N GLU A 222 -12.41 26.89 3.21
CA GLU A 222 -13.35 27.26 2.16
C GLU A 222 -12.85 26.85 0.77
N HIS A 223 -11.54 26.91 0.57
CA HIS A 223 -10.92 26.62 -0.72
C HIS A 223 -9.99 25.42 -0.62
N THR A 224 -10.24 24.43 -1.49
CA THR A 224 -9.38 23.24 -1.59
C THR A 224 -8.96 23.00 -3.02
N LEU A 225 -7.72 22.53 -3.22
CA LEU A 225 -7.18 22.04 -4.48
C LEU A 225 -6.85 20.56 -4.32
N GLU A 226 -7.59 19.70 -5.02
CA GLU A 226 -7.38 18.26 -4.95
C GLU A 226 -6.31 17.78 -5.95
N VAL A 227 -5.38 16.96 -5.48
CA VAL A 227 -4.33 16.32 -6.29
C VAL A 227 -4.18 14.84 -5.96
N SER A 228 -3.69 14.04 -6.92
CA SER A 228 -3.67 12.57 -6.82
C SER A 228 -2.36 11.99 -6.26
N SER A 229 -1.37 12.82 -5.91
CA SER A 229 -0.11 12.33 -5.32
C SER A 229 0.51 13.34 -4.36
N ALA A 230 1.40 12.86 -3.47
CA ALA A 230 2.15 13.75 -2.56
C ALA A 230 3.15 14.64 -3.33
N GLU A 231 3.67 14.14 -4.45
CA GLU A 231 4.53 14.91 -5.34
C GLU A 231 3.80 16.11 -5.92
N ALA A 232 2.62 15.88 -6.51
CA ALA A 232 1.77 16.96 -7.03
C ALA A 232 1.37 17.95 -5.92
N GLN A 233 1.10 17.45 -4.70
CA GLN A 233 0.78 18.30 -3.55
C GLN A 233 1.95 19.25 -3.21
N ARG A 234 3.19 18.75 -3.17
CA ARG A 234 4.40 19.56 -2.95
C ARG A 234 4.60 20.57 -4.07
N GLU A 235 4.52 20.14 -5.32
CA GLU A 235 4.70 21.04 -6.48
C GLU A 235 3.67 22.17 -6.50
N CYS A 236 2.41 21.90 -6.12
CA CYS A 236 1.41 22.94 -5.97
C CYS A 236 1.80 23.97 -4.90
N VAL A 237 2.36 23.52 -3.78
CA VAL A 237 2.82 24.46 -2.73
C VAL A 237 4.07 25.23 -3.20
N VAL A 238 5.03 24.59 -3.86
CA VAL A 238 6.20 25.24 -4.47
C VAL A 238 5.76 26.29 -5.48
N ALA A 239 4.73 26.01 -6.27
CA ALA A 239 4.15 26.95 -7.22
C ALA A 239 3.35 28.10 -6.57
N GLY A 240 3.14 28.08 -5.24
CA GLY A 240 2.42 29.12 -4.51
C GLY A 240 0.90 29.01 -4.57
N LEU A 241 0.35 27.84 -4.89
CA LEU A 241 -1.09 27.62 -5.02
C LEU A 241 -1.81 27.46 -3.67
N GLY A 242 -1.07 27.39 -2.55
CA GLY A 242 -1.65 27.30 -1.23
C GLY A 242 -0.74 26.65 -0.20
N VAL A 243 -1.35 26.12 0.85
CA VAL A 243 -0.73 25.42 1.97
C VAL A 243 -1.06 23.93 1.92
N ALA A 244 -0.26 23.06 2.51
CA ALA A 244 -0.56 21.64 2.56
C ALA A 244 -0.15 21.02 3.89
N LEU A 245 -0.87 19.93 4.29
CA LEU A 245 -0.47 19.03 5.35
C LEU A 245 -0.11 17.69 4.76
N LEU A 246 1.11 17.20 5.02
CA LEU A 246 1.55 15.88 4.55
C LEU A 246 2.62 15.28 5.46
N THR A 247 2.90 14.00 5.24
CA THR A 247 3.94 13.30 6.01
C THR A 247 5.30 13.95 5.81
N ARG A 248 6.02 14.18 6.90
CA ARG A 248 7.37 14.77 6.87
C ARG A 248 8.36 13.94 6.05
N HIS A 249 8.19 12.61 6.00
CA HIS A 249 9.03 11.71 5.20
C HIS A 249 9.00 12.04 3.70
N ALA A 250 7.97 12.71 3.22
CA ALA A 250 7.84 13.13 1.83
C ALA A 250 8.57 14.44 1.50
N LEU A 251 9.21 15.10 2.47
CA LEU A 251 9.67 16.49 2.37
C LEU A 251 11.18 16.65 2.43
N SER A 252 11.94 15.56 2.51
CA SER A 252 13.38 15.58 2.81
C SER A 252 14.18 16.48 1.87
N LEU A 253 13.88 16.45 0.58
CA LEU A 253 14.57 17.24 -0.42
C LEU A 253 14.19 18.73 -0.37
N GLU A 254 12.89 19.00 -0.31
CA GLU A 254 12.36 20.36 -0.33
C GLU A 254 12.75 21.16 0.93
N LEU A 255 12.77 20.50 2.09
CA LEU A 255 13.23 21.11 3.34
C LEU A 255 14.76 21.32 3.33
N ALA A 256 15.52 20.37 2.76
CA ALA A 256 16.97 20.47 2.68
C ALA A 256 17.43 21.57 1.71
N THR A 257 16.69 21.81 0.64
CA THR A 257 16.98 22.85 -0.36
C THR A 257 16.36 24.23 -0.02
N GLY A 258 15.47 24.27 0.98
CA GLY A 258 14.71 25.47 1.31
C GLY A 258 13.61 25.81 0.31
N ALA A 259 13.26 24.90 -0.61
CA ALA A 259 12.15 25.11 -1.55
C ALA A 259 10.80 25.20 -0.84
N LEU A 260 10.67 24.51 0.29
CA LEU A 260 9.52 24.57 1.21
C LEU A 260 9.99 24.76 2.64
N VAL A 261 9.11 25.29 3.48
CA VAL A 261 9.30 25.49 4.92
C VAL A 261 8.23 24.72 5.68
N GLU A 262 8.64 24.00 6.72
CA GLU A 262 7.73 23.43 7.71
C GLU A 262 7.30 24.53 8.67
N LEU A 263 6.00 24.83 8.74
CA LEU A 263 5.46 25.81 9.66
C LEU A 263 5.43 25.26 11.09
N PRO A 264 5.89 26.03 12.10
CA PRO A 264 5.83 25.64 13.50
C PRO A 264 4.42 25.84 14.09
N VAL A 265 3.42 25.20 13.47
CA VAL A 265 2.02 25.30 13.89
C VAL A 265 1.85 24.68 15.28
N ALA A 266 1.13 25.40 16.17
CA ALA A 266 1.02 25.03 17.59
C ALA A 266 0.47 23.62 17.82
N GLU A 267 -0.47 23.18 16.98
CA GLU A 267 -1.16 21.90 17.09
C GLU A 267 -0.54 20.78 16.23
N LEU A 268 0.59 21.05 15.57
CA LEU A 268 1.31 20.08 14.75
C LEU A 268 2.71 19.80 15.34
N PRO A 269 3.34 18.68 15.01
CA PRO A 269 2.93 17.64 14.06
C PRO A 269 1.75 16.79 14.54
N LEU A 270 0.85 16.40 13.60
CA LEU A 270 -0.12 15.36 13.85
C LEU A 270 0.57 14.00 13.76
N TYR A 271 0.72 13.33 14.89
CA TYR A 271 1.39 12.03 14.95
C TYR A 271 0.45 10.88 14.59
N ARG A 272 0.89 10.04 13.69
CA ARG A 272 0.35 8.71 13.38
C ARG A 272 1.48 7.69 13.42
N SER A 273 1.17 6.41 13.28
CA SER A 273 2.17 5.35 13.23
C SER A 273 2.10 4.62 11.90
N TRP A 274 3.24 4.34 11.31
CA TRP A 274 3.36 3.35 10.27
C TRP A 274 3.35 1.96 10.88
N CYS A 275 2.50 1.10 10.36
CA CYS A 275 2.32 -0.27 10.82
C CYS A 275 2.59 -1.25 9.70
N VAL A 276 3.24 -2.37 10.01
CA VAL A 276 3.16 -3.57 9.18
C VAL A 276 1.91 -4.33 9.58
N VAL A 277 1.10 -4.73 8.61
CA VAL A 277 -0.24 -5.27 8.84
C VAL A 277 -0.43 -6.56 8.04
N GLN A 278 -1.16 -7.50 8.63
CA GLN A 278 -1.59 -8.76 8.02
C GLN A 278 -3.00 -9.14 8.49
N GLY A 279 -3.65 -10.06 7.79
CA GLY A 279 -4.85 -10.72 8.30
C GLY A 279 -4.51 -11.60 9.50
N ARG A 280 -5.37 -11.64 10.54
CA ARG A 280 -5.14 -12.41 11.77
C ARG A 280 -4.93 -13.91 11.50
N ASP A 281 -5.71 -14.47 10.57
CA ASP A 281 -5.68 -15.90 10.26
C ASP A 281 -4.69 -16.24 9.13
N LYS A 282 -3.95 -15.25 8.64
CA LYS A 282 -2.98 -15.45 7.55
C LYS A 282 -1.76 -16.21 8.04
N ARG A 283 -1.46 -17.33 7.38
CA ARG A 283 -0.19 -18.04 7.56
C ARG A 283 0.87 -17.38 6.70
N LEU A 284 1.81 -16.72 7.36
CA LEU A 284 2.93 -16.07 6.67
C LEU A 284 3.92 -17.08 6.12
N SER A 285 4.56 -16.70 5.01
CA SER A 285 5.73 -17.40 4.46
C SER A 285 6.95 -17.23 5.36
N PRO A 286 7.97 -18.11 5.28
CA PRO A 286 9.24 -17.93 5.98
C PRO A 286 9.86 -16.56 5.72
N VAL A 287 9.82 -16.08 4.47
CA VAL A 287 10.33 -14.75 4.10
C VAL A 287 9.55 -13.62 4.76
N ALA A 288 8.21 -13.72 4.81
CA ALA A 288 7.38 -12.72 5.50
C ALA A 288 7.60 -12.72 7.01
N HIS A 289 7.79 -13.90 7.64
CA HIS A 289 8.19 -14.01 9.03
C HIS A 289 9.56 -13.38 9.30
N ALA A 290 10.55 -13.64 8.45
CA ALA A 290 11.89 -13.03 8.57
C ALA A 290 11.81 -11.50 8.43
N PHE A 291 11.00 -10.97 7.51
CA PHE A 291 10.81 -9.54 7.37
C PHE A 291 10.13 -8.91 8.60
N LEU A 292 9.12 -9.56 9.18
CA LEU A 292 8.51 -9.10 10.45
C LEU A 292 9.51 -9.14 11.61
N ALA A 293 10.34 -10.19 11.70
CA ALA A 293 11.40 -10.28 12.69
C ALA A 293 12.41 -9.14 12.51
N PHE A 294 12.85 -8.89 11.27
CA PHE A 294 13.71 -7.76 10.91
C PHE A 294 13.11 -6.42 11.37
N ILE A 295 11.84 -6.15 11.10
CA ILE A 295 11.16 -4.91 11.53
C ILE A 295 11.12 -4.81 13.07
N ARG A 296 10.96 -5.92 13.80
CA ARG A 296 10.94 -5.93 15.27
C ARG A 296 12.31 -5.67 15.87
N THR A 297 13.35 -6.33 15.36
CA THR A 297 14.72 -6.27 15.90
C THR A 297 15.41 -4.97 15.51
N GLU A 298 15.20 -4.49 14.28
CA GLU A 298 15.90 -3.34 13.72
C GLU A 298 15.15 -2.01 13.91
N ARG A 299 14.15 -1.97 14.78
CA ARG A 299 13.30 -0.78 14.98
C ARG A 299 14.08 0.50 15.26
N ALA A 300 15.13 0.42 16.06
CA ALA A 300 16.01 1.55 16.34
C ALA A 300 16.79 2.00 15.10
N GLN A 301 17.37 1.04 14.36
CA GLN A 301 18.08 1.31 13.10
C GLN A 301 17.15 1.84 12.01
N ILE A 302 15.90 1.34 11.95
CA ILE A 302 14.88 1.84 11.04
C ILE A 302 14.66 3.33 11.25
N SER A 303 14.50 3.75 12.50
CA SER A 303 14.36 5.16 12.84
C SER A 303 15.61 5.98 12.45
N GLU A 304 16.81 5.43 12.60
CA GLU A 304 18.05 6.07 12.14
C GLU A 304 18.16 6.11 10.60
N ILE A 305 17.85 5.01 9.93
CA ILE A 305 17.83 4.94 8.47
C ILE A 305 16.90 6.03 7.93
N VAL A 306 15.69 6.13 8.46
CA VAL A 306 14.71 7.13 8.02
C VAL A 306 15.17 8.54 8.39
N ALA A 307 15.70 8.76 9.59
CA ALA A 307 16.20 10.07 10.03
C ALA A 307 17.37 10.60 9.18
N ARG A 308 18.22 9.72 8.62
CA ARG A 308 19.30 10.12 7.68
C ARG A 308 18.75 10.74 6.39
N PHE A 309 17.56 10.32 5.98
CA PHE A 309 16.90 10.84 4.78
C PHE A 309 15.98 12.04 5.10
N ASP A 310 15.53 12.21 6.36
CA ASP A 310 14.72 13.35 6.80
C ASP A 310 15.52 14.66 7.00
N GLY A 311 16.77 14.71 6.55
CA GLY A 311 17.59 15.93 6.58
C GLY A 311 18.08 16.39 7.95
N ARG A 312 17.82 15.61 9.04
CA ARG A 312 18.18 15.99 10.41
C ARG A 312 19.66 15.78 10.78
N ARG A 313 20.49 15.24 9.88
CA ARG A 313 21.95 15.08 10.12
C ARG A 313 22.74 15.65 8.95
N ARG A 314 22.72 16.98 8.80
CA ARG A 314 23.81 17.73 8.16
C ARG A 314 24.13 18.94 9.04
N THR A 315 24.54 18.66 10.28
CA THR A 315 25.32 19.57 11.11
C THR A 315 26.43 18.72 11.69
N LEU A 316 27.47 18.58 10.94
CA LEU A 316 28.85 18.39 11.36
C LEU A 316 29.71 19.26 10.49
#